data_40c44d041aaafcabd31b3080c1aeadef
#
_entry.id   40c44d041aaafcabd31b3080c1aeadef
#
_cell.length_a   1.000
_cell.length_b   1.000
_cell.length_c   1.000
_cell.angle_alpha   90.00
_cell.angle_beta   90.00
_cell.angle_gamma   90.00
#
_symmetry.space_group_name_H-M   'P 1'
#
loop_
_entity.id
_entity.type
_entity.pdbx_description
1 polymer ?
#
loop_
_entity_poly.entity_id
_entity_poly.type
_entity_poly.pdbx_seq_one_letter_code
_entity_poly.pdbx_strand_id
1 'polypeptide(L)'
;MKARAALSTVFLFLFNFFLTQGISFALMDGEVQKIQDSLRNRPVGERIAIWAEKFIGTPYDQDPLGEYVTKAAIVADERVDCMYLTFRAVELALSRTPEEAIQIALEKRFHSKGILKDEKVVNYEDRFEYGEDMVSSGKWGREITSQVGKTKRIKGSRGKTFVDILPPDGLRNGMEKMKNGDILFFIKRVENRKRGEIVGHIGIVKVEQKVYLIHAGGTKGKGGEVKKVLLKEYLLKMPFIGVMITRFE
;
A
#
# COMPACT_ATOMS: atom_id res chain seq x y z
N MET A 1 -70.24 35.41 -28.15
CA MET A 1 -69.00 35.74 -27.49
C MET A 1 -68.66 34.59 -26.60
N LYS A 2 -67.64 33.79 -27.00
CA LYS A 2 -67.13 32.61 -26.22
C LYS A 2 -65.79 32.95 -25.67
N ALA A 3 -65.66 33.02 -24.34
CA ALA A 3 -64.40 33.19 -23.64
C ALA A 3 -63.66 31.82 -23.55
N ARG A 4 -62.47 31.77 -24.07
CA ARG A 4 -61.53 30.62 -23.88
C ARG A 4 -60.70 30.83 -22.66
N ALA A 5 -60.84 29.95 -21.65
CA ALA A 5 -59.94 29.86 -20.53
C ALA A 5 -58.66 29.16 -20.97
N ALA A 6 -57.51 29.80 -20.74
CA ALA A 6 -56.22 29.22 -20.94
C ALA A 6 -55.76 28.51 -19.63
N LEU A 7 -55.58 27.20 -19.71
CA LEU A 7 -55.06 26.39 -18.62
C LEU A 7 -53.52 26.44 -18.66
N SER A 8 -52.92 27.09 -17.70
CA SER A 8 -51.47 27.19 -17.58
C SER A 8 -50.96 25.98 -16.79
N THR A 9 -50.31 25.06 -17.47
CA THR A 9 -49.68 23.87 -16.83
C THR A 9 -48.32 24.25 -16.34
N VAL A 10 -48.17 24.37 -15.03
CA VAL A 10 -46.88 24.57 -14.36
C VAL A 10 -46.21 23.20 -14.25
N PHE A 11 -45.13 22.99 -15.00
CA PHE A 11 -44.26 21.83 -14.90
C PHE A 11 -43.30 22.06 -13.72
N LEU A 12 -43.52 21.37 -12.61
CA LEU A 12 -42.61 21.31 -11.46
C LEU A 12 -41.45 20.36 -11.80
N PHE A 13 -40.31 20.88 -12.18
CA PHE A 13 -39.06 20.11 -12.26
C PHE A 13 -38.58 19.80 -10.86
N LEU A 14 -38.87 18.59 -10.38
CA LEU A 14 -38.17 18.03 -9.18
C LEU A 14 -36.73 17.65 -9.59
N PHE A 15 -35.82 18.55 -9.28
CA PHE A 15 -34.39 18.27 -9.36
C PHE A 15 -34.03 17.30 -8.20
N ASN A 16 -33.99 16.01 -8.50
CA ASN A 16 -33.40 15.03 -7.57
C ASN A 16 -31.92 15.30 -7.45
N PHE A 17 -31.54 16.03 -6.40
CA PHE A 17 -30.18 16.15 -5.95
C PHE A 17 -29.79 14.80 -5.35
N PHE A 18 -29.25 13.88 -6.17
CA PHE A 18 -28.49 12.76 -5.66
C PHE A 18 -27.23 13.34 -5.01
N LEU A 19 -27.29 13.54 -3.71
CA LEU A 19 -26.09 13.64 -2.87
C LEU A 19 -25.35 12.32 -3.04
N THR A 20 -24.36 12.30 -3.92
CA THR A 20 -23.30 11.31 -3.87
C THR A 20 -22.56 11.54 -2.54
N GLN A 21 -23.02 10.85 -1.49
CA GLN A 21 -22.21 10.70 -0.30
C GLN A 21 -20.92 10.05 -0.78
N GLY A 22 -19.85 10.82 -0.80
CA GLY A 22 -18.52 10.29 -1.03
C GLY A 22 -18.30 9.17 -0.01
N ILE A 23 -18.13 7.95 -0.50
CA ILE A 23 -17.79 6.82 0.36
C ILE A 23 -16.45 7.20 0.99
N SER A 24 -16.45 7.47 2.30
CA SER A 24 -15.22 7.66 3.05
C SER A 24 -14.52 6.30 3.11
N PHE A 25 -13.34 6.20 2.53
CA PHE A 25 -12.50 5.00 2.63
C PHE A 25 -11.71 4.95 3.95
N ALA A 26 -11.75 6.03 4.74
CA ALA A 26 -11.12 6.05 6.05
C ALA A 26 -11.79 5.05 6.99
N LEU A 27 -11.00 4.13 7.51
CA LEU A 27 -11.45 3.17 8.51
C LEU A 27 -11.67 3.90 9.84
N MET A 28 -12.87 3.75 10.43
CA MET A 28 -13.14 4.30 11.76
C MET A 28 -12.51 3.41 12.85
N ASP A 29 -12.02 4.00 13.93
CA ASP A 29 -11.34 3.27 15.02
C ASP A 29 -12.15 2.08 15.55
N GLY A 30 -13.47 2.25 15.71
CA GLY A 30 -14.34 1.14 16.15
C GLY A 30 -14.43 -0.02 15.15
N GLU A 31 -14.28 0.23 13.86
CA GLU A 31 -14.21 -0.80 12.83
C GLU A 31 -12.83 -1.47 12.85
N VAL A 32 -11.76 -0.68 12.96
CA VAL A 32 -10.39 -1.17 13.09
C VAL A 32 -10.29 -2.13 14.27
N GLN A 33 -10.79 -1.73 15.46
CA GLN A 33 -10.77 -2.57 16.66
C GLN A 33 -11.49 -3.91 16.45
N LYS A 34 -12.70 -3.90 15.88
CA LYS A 34 -13.46 -5.13 15.60
C LYS A 34 -12.70 -6.08 14.68
N ILE A 35 -12.06 -5.55 13.64
CA ILE A 35 -11.25 -6.36 12.72
C ILE A 35 -10.02 -6.92 13.44
N GLN A 36 -9.29 -6.10 14.21
CA GLN A 36 -8.13 -6.53 14.99
C GLN A 36 -8.50 -7.68 15.94
N ASP A 37 -9.63 -7.58 16.66
CA ASP A 37 -10.11 -8.63 17.54
C ASP A 37 -10.43 -9.92 16.79
N SER A 38 -11.05 -9.83 15.63
CA SER A 38 -11.38 -11.00 14.79
C SER A 38 -10.14 -11.71 14.21
N LEU A 39 -9.04 -10.99 14.06
CA LEU A 39 -7.80 -11.48 13.48
C LEU A 39 -6.75 -11.89 14.52
N ARG A 40 -7.00 -11.68 15.81
CA ARG A 40 -6.02 -11.82 16.90
C ARG A 40 -5.22 -13.12 16.88
N ASN A 41 -5.89 -14.24 16.57
CA ASN A 41 -5.30 -15.58 16.60
C ASN A 41 -4.78 -16.06 15.24
N ARG A 42 -4.81 -15.21 14.20
CA ARG A 42 -4.28 -15.58 12.88
C ARG A 42 -2.79 -15.31 12.81
N PRO A 43 -2.03 -16.08 12.01
CA PRO A 43 -0.64 -15.78 11.70
C PRO A 43 -0.47 -14.34 11.20
N VAL A 44 0.65 -13.70 11.52
CA VAL A 44 0.89 -12.29 11.18
C VAL A 44 0.78 -12.02 9.67
N GLY A 45 1.30 -12.91 8.83
CA GLY A 45 1.21 -12.76 7.38
C GLY A 45 -0.23 -12.79 6.87
N GLU A 46 -1.09 -13.65 7.43
CA GLU A 46 -2.53 -13.64 7.10
C GLU A 46 -3.19 -12.32 7.50
N ARG A 47 -2.86 -11.80 8.69
CA ARG A 47 -3.38 -10.51 9.15
C ARG A 47 -2.97 -9.37 8.20
N ILE A 48 -1.69 -9.33 7.78
CA ILE A 48 -1.19 -8.33 6.81
C ILE A 48 -1.97 -8.41 5.50
N ALA A 49 -2.15 -9.61 4.95
CA ALA A 49 -2.87 -9.78 3.70
C ALA A 49 -4.35 -9.40 3.80
N ILE A 50 -5.01 -9.71 4.93
CA ILE A 50 -6.41 -9.33 5.17
C ILE A 50 -6.53 -7.81 5.32
N TRP A 51 -5.62 -7.16 6.04
CA TRP A 51 -5.61 -5.71 6.16
C TRP A 51 -5.38 -5.03 4.81
N ALA A 52 -4.46 -5.54 3.98
CA ALA A 52 -4.28 -5.03 2.62
C ALA A 52 -5.56 -5.14 1.77
N GLU A 53 -6.34 -6.23 1.93
CA GLU A 53 -7.64 -6.40 1.25
C GLU A 53 -8.68 -5.36 1.68
N LYS A 54 -8.63 -4.87 2.93
CA LYS A 54 -9.55 -3.82 3.41
C LYS A 54 -9.36 -2.48 2.70
N PHE A 55 -8.20 -2.25 2.10
CA PHE A 55 -7.91 -1.05 1.32
C PHE A 55 -8.28 -1.16 -0.17
N ILE A 56 -8.78 -2.31 -0.66
CA ILE A 56 -9.17 -2.45 -2.07
C ILE A 56 -10.23 -1.40 -2.43
N GLY A 57 -9.99 -0.66 -3.52
CA GLY A 57 -10.83 0.46 -3.97
C GLY A 57 -10.43 1.81 -3.37
N THR A 58 -9.58 1.88 -2.35
CA THR A 58 -9.06 3.15 -1.83
C THR A 58 -8.35 3.92 -2.94
N PRO A 59 -8.66 5.21 -3.15
CA PRO A 59 -8.03 6.02 -4.17
C PRO A 59 -6.51 6.09 -4.04
N TYR A 60 -5.80 6.12 -5.18
CA TYR A 60 -4.37 6.31 -5.22
C TYR A 60 -4.00 7.74 -4.80
N ASP A 61 -3.01 7.86 -3.93
CA ASP A 61 -2.47 9.15 -3.51
C ASP A 61 -1.68 9.80 -4.67
N GLN A 62 -2.16 10.95 -5.12
CA GLN A 62 -1.58 11.70 -6.24
C GLN A 62 -0.48 12.68 -5.82
N ASP A 63 -0.30 12.92 -4.51
CA ASP A 63 0.76 13.79 -4.01
C ASP A 63 2.14 13.17 -4.32
N PRO A 64 3.08 13.94 -4.91
CA PRO A 64 4.42 13.45 -5.20
C PRO A 64 5.21 12.96 -3.98
N LEU A 65 4.99 13.56 -2.81
CA LEU A 65 5.62 13.18 -1.56
C LEU A 65 4.78 12.18 -0.75
N GLY A 66 3.49 12.09 -1.04
CA GLY A 66 2.49 11.42 -0.23
C GLY A 66 1.77 12.42 0.68
N GLU A 67 0.44 12.37 0.66
CA GLU A 67 -0.41 13.29 1.44
C GLU A 67 -0.10 13.20 2.94
N TYR A 68 0.16 11.99 3.44
CA TYR A 68 0.55 11.77 4.83
C TYR A 68 1.85 12.51 5.23
N VAL A 69 2.81 12.67 4.30
CA VAL A 69 4.04 13.45 4.51
C VAL A 69 3.73 14.93 4.47
N THR A 70 3.04 15.38 3.43
CA THR A 70 2.70 16.79 3.22
C THR A 70 1.86 17.35 4.36
N LYS A 71 0.93 16.55 4.90
CA LYS A 71 0.10 16.91 6.07
C LYS A 71 0.77 16.65 7.41
N ALA A 72 1.97 16.06 7.43
CA ALA A 72 2.63 15.57 8.64
C ALA A 72 1.75 14.61 9.47
N ALA A 73 0.88 13.84 8.81
CA ALA A 73 -0.09 12.95 9.45
C ALA A 73 0.46 11.53 9.62
N ILE A 74 0.25 10.92 10.79
CA ILE A 74 0.61 9.50 10.99
C ILE A 74 -0.46 8.57 10.39
N VAL A 75 -1.72 8.99 10.36
CA VAL A 75 -2.84 8.30 9.72
C VAL A 75 -3.44 9.18 8.63
N ALA A 76 -3.56 8.67 7.41
CA ALA A 76 -4.17 9.33 6.25
C ALA A 76 -4.69 8.24 5.29
N ASP A 77 -5.71 7.49 5.73
CA ASP A 77 -6.20 6.28 5.07
C ASP A 77 -7.14 6.56 3.88
N GLU A 78 -7.53 7.83 3.62
CA GLU A 78 -8.44 8.22 2.54
C GLU A 78 -7.82 8.05 1.15
N ARG A 79 -6.50 8.14 1.06
CA ARG A 79 -5.72 7.96 -0.17
C ARG A 79 -4.40 7.30 0.17
N VAL A 80 -4.00 6.32 -0.63
CA VAL A 80 -2.78 5.57 -0.34
C VAL A 80 -1.91 5.43 -1.59
N ASP A 81 -0.60 5.57 -1.43
CA ASP A 81 0.36 5.06 -2.39
C ASP A 81 0.84 3.65 -1.98
N CYS A 82 1.72 3.04 -2.78
CA CYS A 82 2.18 1.69 -2.52
C CYS A 82 2.99 1.54 -1.22
N MET A 83 3.69 2.57 -0.81
CA MET A 83 4.46 2.58 0.44
C MET A 83 3.53 2.71 1.65
N TYR A 84 2.60 3.67 1.60
CA TYR A 84 1.64 3.91 2.67
C TYR A 84 0.70 2.71 2.88
N LEU A 85 0.18 2.11 1.79
CA LEU A 85 -0.61 0.87 1.87
C LEU A 85 0.16 -0.23 2.63
N THR A 86 1.45 -0.39 2.32
CA THR A 86 2.30 -1.38 2.99
C THR A 86 2.48 -1.04 4.47
N PHE A 87 2.70 0.23 4.79
CA PHE A 87 2.80 0.69 6.16
C PHE A 87 1.55 0.33 6.96
N ARG A 88 0.38 0.79 6.49
CA ARG A 88 -0.87 0.58 7.23
C ARG A 88 -1.25 -0.89 7.37
N ALA A 89 -1.12 -1.69 6.33
CA ALA A 89 -1.43 -3.11 6.41
C ALA A 89 -0.57 -3.85 7.46
N VAL A 90 0.72 -3.51 7.55
CA VAL A 90 1.63 -4.09 8.55
C VAL A 90 1.33 -3.58 9.96
N GLU A 91 1.16 -2.28 10.13
CA GLU A 91 0.91 -1.65 11.43
C GLU A 91 -0.38 -2.16 12.07
N LEU A 92 -1.46 -2.20 11.30
CA LEU A 92 -2.75 -2.72 11.74
C LEU A 92 -2.71 -4.24 12.02
N ALA A 93 -1.87 -4.97 11.28
CA ALA A 93 -1.68 -6.41 11.52
C ALA A 93 -0.86 -6.71 12.77
N LEU A 94 0.08 -5.86 13.13
CA LEU A 94 0.96 -6.06 14.29
C LEU A 94 0.35 -5.54 15.59
N SER A 95 -0.64 -4.65 15.51
CA SER A 95 -1.31 -4.02 16.65
C SER A 95 -2.54 -4.80 17.11
N ARG A 96 -2.98 -4.49 18.33
CA ARG A 96 -4.22 -4.99 18.95
C ARG A 96 -5.28 -3.92 19.10
N THR A 97 -4.87 -2.65 19.04
CA THR A 97 -5.76 -1.48 19.10
C THR A 97 -5.36 -0.43 18.06
N PRO A 98 -6.26 0.49 17.67
CA PRO A 98 -5.93 1.60 16.79
C PRO A 98 -4.75 2.45 17.31
N GLU A 99 -4.70 2.71 18.62
CA GLU A 99 -3.63 3.49 19.26
C GLU A 99 -2.29 2.76 19.22
N GLU A 100 -2.28 1.44 19.42
CA GLU A 100 -1.07 0.63 19.28
C GLU A 100 -0.56 0.68 17.83
N ALA A 101 -1.46 0.71 16.83
CA ALA A 101 -1.07 0.85 15.42
C ALA A 101 -0.32 2.17 15.17
N ILE A 102 -0.73 3.26 15.82
CA ILE A 102 -0.01 4.54 15.76
C ILE A 102 1.40 4.41 16.37
N GLN A 103 1.53 3.76 17.51
CA GLN A 103 2.86 3.55 18.13
C GLN A 103 3.77 2.71 17.23
N ILE A 104 3.25 1.65 16.63
CA ILE A 104 3.98 0.82 15.67
C ILE A 104 4.38 1.64 14.43
N ALA A 105 3.51 2.53 13.93
CA ALA A 105 3.82 3.42 12.83
C ALA A 105 5.01 4.34 13.16
N LEU A 106 5.01 4.96 14.35
CA LEU A 106 6.09 5.82 14.82
C LEU A 106 7.43 5.06 14.95
N GLU A 107 7.39 3.77 15.28
CA GLU A 107 8.60 2.95 15.38
C GLU A 107 9.10 2.44 14.03
N LYS A 108 8.19 2.08 13.11
CA LYS A 108 8.54 1.38 11.88
C LYS A 108 8.81 2.29 10.69
N ARG A 109 8.12 3.43 10.55
CA ARG A 109 8.25 4.29 9.36
C ARG A 109 9.52 5.17 9.36
N PHE A 110 10.24 5.23 10.46
CA PHE A 110 11.35 6.13 10.66
C PHE A 110 12.66 5.36 10.89
N HIS A 111 13.79 5.95 10.54
CA HIS A 111 15.11 5.36 10.82
C HIS A 111 15.31 5.21 12.32
N SER A 112 15.08 6.26 13.08
CA SER A 112 15.05 6.22 14.54
C SER A 112 13.64 5.91 15.07
N LYS A 113 12.90 6.94 15.46
CA LYS A 113 11.50 6.86 15.91
C LYS A 113 10.78 8.16 15.55
N GLY A 114 9.55 8.05 15.02
CA GLY A 114 8.69 9.20 14.79
C GLY A 114 8.28 9.87 16.10
N ILE A 115 8.20 11.19 16.09
CA ILE A 115 7.78 12.00 17.24
C ILE A 115 6.45 12.66 16.91
N LEU A 116 5.39 12.24 17.63
CA LEU A 116 4.05 12.79 17.49
C LEU A 116 3.85 13.95 18.48
N LYS A 117 3.45 15.11 18.00
CA LYS A 117 3.08 16.26 18.81
C LYS A 117 1.84 16.90 18.18
N ASP A 118 0.81 17.11 18.99
CA ASP A 118 -0.46 17.71 18.55
C ASP A 118 -1.01 17.06 17.27
N GLU A 119 -1.04 15.71 17.26
CA GLU A 119 -1.48 14.85 16.14
C GLU A 119 -0.61 14.92 14.87
N LYS A 120 0.48 15.69 14.88
CA LYS A 120 1.42 15.81 13.77
C LYS A 120 2.77 15.18 14.10
N VAL A 121 3.38 14.56 13.10
CA VAL A 121 4.75 14.07 13.20
C VAL A 121 5.70 15.22 12.96
N VAL A 122 6.58 15.52 13.93
CA VAL A 122 7.45 16.70 13.89
C VAL A 122 8.86 16.42 13.32
N ASN A 123 9.18 15.15 13.04
CA ASN A 123 10.47 14.73 12.47
C ASN A 123 10.29 13.86 11.23
N TYR A 124 9.42 14.29 10.29
CA TYR A 124 9.16 13.52 9.05
C TYR A 124 10.40 13.34 8.15
N GLU A 125 11.42 14.16 8.28
CA GLU A 125 12.71 14.03 7.59
C GLU A 125 13.45 12.74 7.92
N ASP A 126 13.19 12.15 9.10
CA ASP A 126 13.77 10.88 9.54
C ASP A 126 13.04 9.63 8.98
N ARG A 127 12.01 9.81 8.17
CA ARG A 127 11.24 8.70 7.58
C ARG A 127 12.04 7.90 6.56
N PHE A 128 11.65 6.67 6.34
CA PHE A 128 12.04 5.93 5.14
C PHE A 128 11.45 6.61 3.90
N GLU A 129 12.30 7.09 3.01
CA GLU A 129 11.89 7.70 1.74
C GLU A 129 11.85 6.67 0.60
N TYR A 130 12.54 5.54 0.76
CA TYR A 130 12.75 4.56 -0.29
C TYR A 130 12.48 3.14 0.20
N GLY A 131 11.89 2.32 -0.67
CA GLY A 131 11.58 0.94 -0.35
C GLY A 131 12.81 0.07 -0.04
N GLU A 132 13.97 0.38 -0.60
CA GLU A 132 15.21 -0.33 -0.28
C GLU A 132 15.70 -0.07 1.16
N ASP A 133 15.39 1.09 1.72
CA ASP A 133 15.71 1.38 3.13
C ASP A 133 14.82 0.53 4.05
N MET A 134 13.56 0.31 3.65
CA MET A 134 12.66 -0.61 4.37
C MET A 134 13.23 -2.02 4.43
N VAL A 135 13.64 -2.58 3.28
CA VAL A 135 14.25 -3.92 3.23
C VAL A 135 15.50 -3.99 4.11
N SER A 136 16.34 -2.96 4.04
CA SER A 136 17.65 -2.93 4.73
C SER A 136 17.54 -2.75 6.23
N SER A 137 16.46 -2.10 6.70
CA SER A 137 16.26 -1.79 8.12
C SER A 137 15.94 -3.01 8.97
N GLY A 138 15.44 -4.09 8.34
CA GLY A 138 14.89 -5.24 9.06
C GLY A 138 13.54 -4.97 9.75
N LYS A 139 13.08 -3.72 9.79
CA LYS A 139 11.81 -3.34 10.44
C LYS A 139 10.56 -3.85 9.68
N TRP A 140 10.72 -4.22 8.41
CA TRP A 140 9.64 -4.60 7.48
C TRP A 140 9.67 -6.07 7.10
N GLY A 141 10.04 -6.92 8.06
CA GLY A 141 10.17 -8.35 7.88
C GLY A 141 11.58 -8.79 7.52
N ARG A 142 11.82 -10.09 7.64
CA ARG A 142 13.10 -10.71 7.25
C ARG A 142 13.16 -10.88 5.73
N GLU A 143 14.26 -10.52 5.11
CA GLU A 143 14.48 -10.76 3.69
C GLU A 143 14.56 -12.26 3.38
N ILE A 144 13.76 -12.72 2.42
CA ILE A 144 13.65 -14.13 2.02
C ILE A 144 13.83 -14.34 0.51
N THR A 145 14.33 -13.36 -0.21
CA THR A 145 14.41 -13.38 -1.70
C THR A 145 15.08 -14.65 -2.22
N SER A 146 16.22 -15.04 -1.66
CA SER A 146 16.97 -16.24 -2.06
C SER A 146 16.29 -17.57 -1.68
N GLN A 147 15.37 -17.55 -0.73
CA GLN A 147 14.61 -18.74 -0.31
C GLN A 147 13.49 -19.07 -1.31
N VAL A 148 12.98 -18.05 -2.01
CA VAL A 148 11.92 -18.21 -3.00
C VAL A 148 12.47 -18.76 -4.32
N GLY A 149 13.65 -18.31 -4.76
CA GLY A 149 14.26 -18.81 -5.99
C GLY A 149 15.69 -18.31 -6.22
N LYS A 150 16.24 -18.66 -7.37
CA LYS A 150 17.60 -18.26 -7.76
C LYS A 150 17.66 -16.76 -8.01
N THR A 151 18.48 -16.07 -7.23
CA THR A 151 18.69 -14.63 -7.34
C THR A 151 19.70 -14.26 -8.41
N LYS A 152 19.64 -13.00 -8.86
CA LYS A 152 20.61 -12.34 -9.71
C LYS A 152 21.17 -11.12 -9.00
N ARG A 153 22.49 -10.97 -8.99
CA ARG A 153 23.17 -9.79 -8.48
C ARG A 153 23.09 -8.64 -9.49
N ILE A 154 22.74 -7.46 -9.02
CA ILE A 154 22.68 -6.25 -9.81
C ILE A 154 23.36 -5.07 -9.08
N LYS A 155 23.69 -4.00 -9.81
CA LYS A 155 24.22 -2.77 -9.22
C LYS A 155 23.24 -2.23 -8.16
N GLY A 156 23.76 -2.01 -6.96
CA GLY A 156 23.03 -1.39 -5.87
C GLY A 156 22.98 0.14 -5.95
N SER A 157 22.61 0.78 -4.88
CA SER A 157 22.68 2.24 -4.64
C SER A 157 22.61 2.52 -3.14
N ARG A 158 22.67 3.79 -2.75
CA ARG A 158 22.49 4.23 -1.35
C ARG A 158 23.41 3.49 -0.38
N GLY A 159 24.72 3.49 -0.68
CA GLY A 159 25.75 2.82 0.14
C GLY A 159 25.90 1.32 -0.11
N LYS A 160 25.05 0.70 -0.92
CA LYS A 160 25.19 -0.70 -1.31
C LYS A 160 25.80 -0.82 -2.71
N THR A 161 26.90 -1.53 -2.84
CA THR A 161 27.54 -1.80 -4.14
C THR A 161 26.66 -2.71 -5.00
N PHE A 162 26.07 -3.73 -4.39
CA PHE A 162 25.22 -4.72 -5.06
C PHE A 162 24.00 -5.05 -4.23
N VAL A 163 22.95 -5.52 -4.89
CA VAL A 163 21.76 -6.15 -4.29
C VAL A 163 21.43 -7.42 -5.06
N ASP A 164 20.93 -8.43 -4.36
CA ASP A 164 20.46 -9.66 -4.97
C ASP A 164 18.94 -9.59 -5.16
N ILE A 165 18.47 -9.81 -6.37
CA ILE A 165 17.04 -9.74 -6.72
C ILE A 165 16.57 -11.07 -7.30
N LEU A 166 15.28 -11.36 -7.17
CA LEU A 166 14.64 -12.48 -7.83
C LEU A 166 14.06 -11.98 -9.17
N PRO A 167 14.59 -12.47 -10.32
CA PRO A 167 14.04 -12.10 -11.63
C PRO A 167 12.58 -12.56 -11.79
N PRO A 168 11.81 -12.01 -12.77
CA PRO A 168 10.40 -12.37 -12.97
C PRO A 168 10.17 -13.87 -13.19
N ASP A 169 11.06 -14.54 -13.95
CA ASP A 169 10.98 -15.99 -14.17
C ASP A 169 11.25 -16.77 -12.89
N GLY A 170 12.24 -16.32 -12.09
CA GLY A 170 12.53 -16.92 -10.79
C GLY A 170 11.34 -16.82 -9.84
N LEU A 171 10.64 -15.68 -9.81
CA LEU A 171 9.44 -15.51 -9.01
C LEU A 171 8.28 -16.37 -9.53
N ARG A 172 8.10 -16.48 -10.84
CA ARG A 172 7.08 -17.38 -11.42
C ARG A 172 7.31 -18.83 -11.03
N ASN A 173 8.55 -19.28 -11.05
CA ASN A 173 8.93 -20.66 -10.72
C ASN A 173 8.91 -20.94 -9.21
N GLY A 174 9.07 -19.92 -8.37
CA GLY A 174 9.01 -20.03 -6.91
C GLY A 174 7.67 -19.58 -6.30
N MET A 175 6.63 -19.42 -7.12
CA MET A 175 5.36 -18.84 -6.66
C MET A 175 4.66 -19.68 -5.60
N GLU A 176 4.85 -21.00 -5.60
CA GLU A 176 4.31 -21.92 -4.59
C GLU A 176 4.93 -21.73 -3.19
N LYS A 177 6.07 -21.02 -3.10
CA LYS A 177 6.73 -20.69 -1.82
C LYS A 177 6.23 -19.38 -1.22
N MET A 178 5.42 -18.62 -1.97
CA MET A 178 4.84 -17.39 -1.49
C MET A 178 3.80 -17.66 -0.41
N LYS A 179 3.77 -16.77 0.60
CA LYS A 179 2.80 -16.84 1.70
C LYS A 179 2.01 -15.55 1.79
N ASN A 180 0.86 -15.61 2.46
CA ASN A 180 0.09 -14.43 2.79
C ASN A 180 0.96 -13.42 3.52
N GLY A 181 0.86 -12.14 3.14
CA GLY A 181 1.60 -11.05 3.77
C GLY A 181 3.07 -10.91 3.36
N ASP A 182 3.58 -11.73 2.42
CA ASP A 182 4.88 -11.46 1.81
C ASP A 182 4.84 -10.08 1.14
N ILE A 183 5.87 -9.27 1.36
CA ILE A 183 5.98 -7.94 0.77
C ILE A 183 6.94 -8.01 -0.41
N LEU A 184 6.47 -7.62 -1.59
CA LEU A 184 7.25 -7.58 -2.82
C LEU A 184 7.72 -6.15 -3.09
N PHE A 185 9.03 -5.95 -3.15
CA PHE A 185 9.69 -4.70 -3.52
C PHE A 185 10.16 -4.82 -4.97
N PHE A 186 9.48 -4.17 -5.89
CA PHE A 186 9.73 -4.25 -7.33
C PHE A 186 10.88 -3.34 -7.75
N ILE A 187 11.86 -3.89 -8.46
CA ILE A 187 13.16 -3.29 -8.75
C ILE A 187 13.17 -2.63 -10.12
N LYS A 188 13.50 -1.34 -10.15
CA LYS A 188 13.66 -0.56 -11.38
C LYS A 188 14.86 -1.01 -12.20
N ARG A 189 14.77 -0.88 -13.51
CA ARG A 189 15.94 -0.90 -14.39
C ARG A 189 16.91 0.21 -14.00
N VAL A 190 18.20 -0.02 -14.15
CA VAL A 190 19.24 0.94 -13.71
C VAL A 190 19.05 2.30 -14.39
N GLU A 191 18.73 2.31 -15.68
CA GLU A 191 18.48 3.49 -16.49
C GLU A 191 17.23 4.31 -16.03
N ASN A 192 16.31 3.67 -15.33
CA ASN A 192 15.08 4.30 -14.83
C ASN A 192 15.19 4.78 -13.37
N ARG A 193 16.37 4.66 -12.76
CA ARG A 193 16.61 5.06 -11.37
C ARG A 193 16.89 6.56 -11.28
N LYS A 194 15.90 7.30 -10.79
CA LYS A 194 16.09 8.71 -10.41
C LYS A 194 16.63 8.76 -8.99
N ARG A 195 17.56 9.66 -8.71
CA ARG A 195 18.15 9.88 -7.37
C ARG A 195 18.70 8.60 -6.69
N GLY A 196 19.06 7.60 -7.46
CA GLY A 196 19.63 6.35 -6.94
C GLY A 196 18.63 5.38 -6.29
N GLU A 197 17.34 5.63 -6.38
CA GLU A 197 16.31 4.71 -5.89
C GLU A 197 16.28 3.39 -6.68
N ILE A 198 16.24 2.27 -5.98
CA ILE A 198 16.19 0.93 -6.58
C ILE A 198 14.76 0.43 -6.69
N VAL A 199 13.98 0.58 -5.62
CA VAL A 199 12.59 0.13 -5.55
C VAL A 199 11.68 1.15 -6.23
N GLY A 200 10.85 0.68 -7.14
CA GLY A 200 9.90 1.53 -7.86
C GLY A 200 8.45 1.27 -7.53
N HIS A 201 8.18 0.17 -6.84
CA HIS A 201 6.82 -0.20 -6.44
C HIS A 201 6.85 -1.23 -5.32
N ILE A 202 5.79 -1.29 -4.52
CA ILE A 202 5.62 -2.25 -3.44
C ILE A 202 4.21 -2.84 -3.51
N GLY A 203 4.08 -4.12 -3.13
CA GLY A 203 2.78 -4.76 -2.99
C GLY A 203 2.82 -5.94 -2.02
N ILE A 204 1.66 -6.39 -1.60
CA ILE A 204 1.47 -7.43 -0.58
C ILE A 204 0.85 -8.66 -1.24
N VAL A 205 1.40 -9.81 -0.94
CA VAL A 205 0.93 -11.09 -1.47
C VAL A 205 -0.30 -11.58 -0.71
N LYS A 206 -1.30 -12.01 -1.46
CA LYS A 206 -2.43 -12.80 -0.98
C LYS A 206 -2.45 -14.16 -1.67
N VAL A 207 -2.42 -15.22 -0.88
CA VAL A 207 -2.51 -16.59 -1.36
C VAL A 207 -3.91 -17.14 -1.09
N GLU A 208 -4.56 -17.59 -2.14
CA GLU A 208 -5.85 -18.30 -2.14
C GLU A 208 -5.68 -19.56 -3.01
N GLN A 209 -6.62 -19.89 -3.89
CA GLN A 209 -6.41 -20.90 -4.93
C GLN A 209 -5.32 -20.49 -5.93
N LYS A 210 -5.05 -19.18 -6.04
CA LYS A 210 -3.99 -18.56 -6.83
C LYS A 210 -3.25 -17.53 -5.99
N VAL A 211 -2.10 -17.09 -6.49
CA VAL A 211 -1.32 -16.03 -5.83
C VAL A 211 -1.69 -14.68 -6.45
N TYR A 212 -2.10 -13.75 -5.60
CA TYR A 212 -2.49 -12.39 -5.95
C TYR A 212 -1.49 -11.39 -5.39
N LEU A 213 -1.44 -10.24 -6.01
CA LEU A 213 -0.76 -9.04 -5.54
C LEU A 213 -1.82 -8.00 -5.19
N ILE A 214 -1.76 -7.45 -3.97
CA ILE A 214 -2.54 -6.30 -3.56
C ILE A 214 -1.59 -5.11 -3.58
N HIS A 215 -1.91 -4.07 -4.35
CA HIS A 215 -1.05 -2.91 -4.51
C HIS A 215 -1.85 -1.65 -4.83
N ALA A 216 -1.35 -0.49 -4.42
CA ALA A 216 -1.88 0.79 -4.85
C ALA A 216 -1.38 1.07 -6.27
N GLY A 217 -2.22 0.80 -7.26
CA GLY A 217 -1.91 0.94 -8.67
C GLY A 217 -2.39 2.28 -9.21
N GLY A 218 -1.46 3.18 -9.48
CA GLY A 218 -1.78 4.51 -10.01
C GLY A 218 -0.56 5.23 -10.53
N THR A 219 -0.80 6.44 -11.01
CA THR A 219 0.25 7.36 -11.45
C THR A 219 0.02 8.70 -10.77
N LYS A 220 1.07 9.27 -10.19
CA LYS A 220 1.04 10.61 -9.59
C LYS A 220 0.43 11.60 -10.60
N GLY A 221 -0.56 12.38 -10.16
CA GLY A 221 -1.29 13.34 -10.99
C GLY A 221 -2.35 12.75 -11.95
N LYS A 222 -2.47 11.42 -12.09
CA LYS A 222 -3.47 10.76 -12.96
C LYS A 222 -4.48 9.88 -12.22
N GLY A 223 -4.22 9.61 -10.93
CA GLY A 223 -5.08 8.77 -10.11
C GLY A 223 -4.81 7.27 -10.25
N GLY A 224 -5.72 6.50 -9.72
CA GLY A 224 -5.69 5.05 -9.59
C GLY A 224 -6.35 4.63 -8.27
N GLU A 225 -6.18 3.37 -7.90
CA GLU A 225 -6.76 2.80 -6.68
C GLU A 225 -5.97 1.57 -6.21
N VAL A 226 -6.25 1.10 -5.01
CA VAL A 226 -5.76 -0.19 -4.52
C VAL A 226 -6.49 -1.31 -5.24
N LYS A 227 -5.72 -2.25 -5.80
CA LYS A 227 -6.22 -3.39 -6.58
C LYS A 227 -5.66 -4.71 -6.09
N LYS A 228 -6.46 -5.77 -6.26
CA LYS A 228 -6.03 -7.17 -6.15
C LYS A 228 -5.95 -7.76 -7.54
N VAL A 229 -4.76 -8.14 -7.98
CA VAL A 229 -4.50 -8.66 -9.33
C VAL A 229 -3.79 -10.01 -9.26
N LEU A 230 -3.95 -10.85 -10.27
CA LEU A 230 -3.17 -12.10 -10.35
C LEU A 230 -1.67 -11.77 -10.49
N LEU A 231 -0.86 -12.24 -9.55
CA LEU A 231 0.59 -11.96 -9.56
C LEU A 231 1.24 -12.43 -10.86
N LYS A 232 0.86 -13.62 -11.36
CA LYS A 232 1.38 -14.16 -12.62
C LYS A 232 1.13 -13.22 -13.81
N GLU A 233 -0.04 -12.61 -13.89
CA GLU A 233 -0.39 -11.67 -14.97
C GLU A 233 0.30 -10.32 -14.79
N TYR A 234 0.44 -9.86 -13.56
CA TYR A 234 1.16 -8.63 -13.24
C TYR A 234 2.63 -8.73 -13.68
N LEU A 235 3.30 -9.87 -13.42
CA LEU A 235 4.69 -10.11 -13.80
C LEU A 235 4.94 -10.06 -15.32
N LEU A 236 3.93 -10.37 -16.14
CA LEU A 236 4.07 -10.29 -17.61
C LEU A 236 4.08 -8.86 -18.16
N LYS A 237 3.49 -7.91 -17.42
CA LYS A 237 3.26 -6.52 -17.87
C LYS A 237 4.09 -5.50 -17.12
N MET A 238 4.71 -5.89 -16.00
CA MET A 238 5.43 -4.96 -15.14
C MET A 238 6.72 -4.43 -15.80
N PRO A 239 7.08 -3.15 -15.59
CA PRO A 239 8.31 -2.56 -16.13
C PRO A 239 9.55 -2.82 -15.26
N PHE A 240 9.48 -3.74 -14.31
CA PHE A 240 10.51 -4.02 -13.31
C PHE A 240 11.37 -5.24 -13.72
N ILE A 241 12.63 -5.27 -13.25
CA ILE A 241 13.59 -6.34 -13.61
C ILE A 241 13.59 -7.50 -12.60
N GLY A 242 12.87 -7.38 -11.52
CA GLY A 242 12.77 -8.39 -10.47
C GLY A 242 12.22 -7.80 -9.19
N VAL A 243 12.31 -8.57 -8.11
CA VAL A 243 11.82 -8.21 -6.79
C VAL A 243 12.85 -8.55 -5.70
N MET A 244 12.81 -7.82 -4.58
CA MET A 244 13.21 -8.29 -3.27
C MET A 244 11.95 -8.65 -2.47
N ILE A 245 12.06 -9.57 -1.53
CA ILE A 245 10.91 -10.12 -0.81
C ILE A 245 11.22 -10.14 0.69
N THR A 246 10.30 -9.60 1.50
CA THR A 246 10.37 -9.74 2.95
C THR A 246 9.13 -10.44 3.50
N ARG A 247 9.27 -11.08 4.67
CA ARG A 247 8.25 -11.85 5.37
C ARG A 247 8.30 -11.60 6.85
N PHE A 248 7.15 -11.37 7.45
CA PHE A 248 6.95 -11.42 8.90
C PHE A 248 6.66 -12.86 9.33
N GLU A 249 7.34 -13.32 10.38
CA GLU A 249 7.19 -14.65 11.00
C GLU A 249 6.66 -14.52 12.42
#